data_0c3a294f86595e739118a088b9fe14b8
#
_entry.id   0c3a294f86595e739118a088b9fe14b8
#
_cell.length_a   1.000
_cell.length_b   1.000
_cell.length_c   1.000
_cell.angle_alpha   90.00
_cell.angle_beta   90.00
_cell.angle_gamma   90.00
#
_symmetry.space_group_name_H-M   'P 1'
#
loop_
_entity.id
_entity.type
_entity.pdbx_description
1 polymer ?
#
loop_
_entity_poly.entity_id
_entity_poly.type
_entity_poly.pdbx_seq_one_letter_code
_entity_poly.pdbx_strand_id
1 'polypeptide(L)'
;TRLPRAIRDVYKRQDAGRSLAEAKEEIMDLAPKLRTYFLVDDLYHLMRGGRLSKSAAIMGSLASIKPILWIDAEGKLVPITKVRGRKKAVRELLELIKTDIGESTALVSYTNDLEGAEALKAEMLALDGIDEVLVMPLGPVISAHVGPNSLIGFVIGKENRK
;
A
#
# COMPACT_ATOMS: atom_id res chain seq x y z
N THR A 1 -0.83 15.39 18.47
CA THR A 1 -1.98 14.87 17.71
C THR A 1 -1.60 14.83 16.24
N ARG A 2 -1.43 13.64 15.68
CA ARG A 2 -1.13 13.53 14.24
C ARG A 2 -2.38 13.82 13.45
N LEU A 3 -2.36 14.88 12.64
CA LEU A 3 -3.44 15.22 11.71
C LEU A 3 -3.70 14.05 10.74
N PRO A 4 -4.98 13.82 10.34
CA PRO A 4 -5.30 12.89 9.27
C PRO A 4 -4.44 13.14 8.02
N ARG A 5 -4.08 12.08 7.31
CA ARG A 5 -3.14 12.13 6.18
C ARG A 5 -3.53 13.17 5.13
N ALA A 6 -4.79 13.18 4.73
CA ALA A 6 -5.30 14.14 3.74
C ALA A 6 -5.07 15.61 4.18
N ILE A 7 -5.30 15.92 5.46
CA ILE A 7 -5.05 17.26 6.01
C ILE A 7 -3.55 17.58 5.98
N ARG A 8 -2.70 16.62 6.36
CA ARG A 8 -1.24 16.80 6.35
C ARG A 8 -0.70 17.01 4.94
N ASP A 9 -1.22 16.32 3.94
CA ASP A 9 -0.81 16.49 2.54
C ASP A 9 -1.22 17.87 2.02
N VAL A 10 -2.38 18.39 2.41
CA VAL A 10 -2.78 19.78 2.12
C VAL A 10 -1.82 20.78 2.74
N TYR A 11 -1.44 20.61 4.02
CA TYR A 11 -0.47 21.52 4.66
C TYR A 11 0.90 21.46 4.00
N LYS A 12 1.44 20.30 3.67
CA LYS A 12 2.71 20.18 2.94
C LYS A 12 2.70 20.95 1.61
N ARG A 13 1.58 20.94 0.90
CA ARG A 13 1.43 21.64 -0.37
C ARG A 13 1.28 23.15 -0.18
N GLN A 14 0.60 23.57 0.89
CA GLN A 14 0.52 25.00 1.27
C GLN A 14 1.88 25.53 1.70
N ASP A 15 2.66 24.77 2.47
CA ASP A 15 4.04 25.12 2.86
C ASP A 15 4.97 25.29 1.64
N ALA A 16 4.65 24.60 0.51
CA ALA A 16 5.31 24.78 -0.77
C ALA A 16 4.81 26.01 -1.55
N GLY A 17 4.01 26.88 -0.93
CA GLY A 17 3.51 28.14 -1.54
C GLY A 17 2.32 27.95 -2.49
N ARG A 18 1.65 26.78 -2.48
CA ARG A 18 0.48 26.49 -3.32
C ARG A 18 -0.81 26.94 -2.66
N SER A 19 -1.72 27.49 -3.43
CA SER A 19 -3.08 27.77 -2.97
C SER A 19 -3.87 26.48 -2.72
N LEU A 20 -4.95 26.57 -1.95
CA LEU A 20 -5.85 25.43 -1.69
C LEU A 20 -6.46 24.85 -2.98
N ALA A 21 -6.77 25.70 -3.96
CA ALA A 21 -7.30 25.28 -5.25
C ALA A 21 -6.29 24.44 -6.03
N GLU A 22 -5.04 24.91 -6.15
CA GLU A 22 -3.95 24.18 -6.80
C GLU A 22 -3.65 22.85 -6.09
N ALA A 23 -3.61 22.84 -4.75
CA ALA A 23 -3.42 21.62 -3.99
C ALA A 23 -4.55 20.60 -4.20
N LYS A 24 -5.79 21.05 -4.32
CA LYS A 24 -6.94 20.20 -4.65
C LYS A 24 -6.82 19.58 -6.04
N GLU A 25 -6.53 20.38 -7.06
CA GLU A 25 -6.36 19.91 -8.43
C GLU A 25 -5.27 18.85 -8.52
N GLU A 26 -4.12 19.09 -7.91
CA GLU A 26 -3.01 18.15 -7.88
C GLU A 26 -3.39 16.83 -7.18
N ILE A 27 -4.08 16.88 -6.04
CA ILE A 27 -4.55 15.67 -5.34
C ILE A 27 -5.55 14.89 -6.22
N MET A 28 -6.45 15.58 -6.91
CA MET A 28 -7.42 14.95 -7.80
C MET A 28 -6.76 14.30 -9.02
N ASP A 29 -5.65 14.85 -9.52
CA ASP A 29 -4.86 14.25 -10.59
C ASP A 29 -4.05 13.02 -10.11
N LEU A 30 -3.52 13.07 -8.88
CA LEU A 30 -2.73 11.99 -8.31
C LEU A 30 -3.57 10.81 -7.78
N ALA A 31 -4.78 11.07 -7.31
CA ALA A 31 -5.62 10.05 -6.69
C ALA A 31 -5.88 8.81 -7.59
N PRO A 32 -6.19 8.94 -8.89
CA PRO A 32 -6.35 7.79 -9.77
C PRO A 32 -5.04 7.07 -10.09
N LYS A 33 -3.88 7.72 -9.89
CA LYS A 33 -2.54 7.14 -10.11
C LYS A 33 -2.00 6.42 -8.87
N LEU A 34 -2.65 6.54 -7.71
CA LEU A 34 -2.18 5.91 -6.47
C LEU A 34 -2.24 4.38 -6.59
N ARG A 35 -1.11 3.72 -6.46
CA ARG A 35 -0.98 2.27 -6.35
C ARG A 35 -0.89 1.88 -4.89
N THR A 36 -1.65 0.87 -4.51
CA THR A 36 -1.66 0.37 -3.14
C THR A 36 -1.58 -1.15 -3.19
N TYR A 37 -0.47 -1.70 -2.76
CA TYR A 37 -0.20 -3.13 -2.73
C TYR A 37 -0.19 -3.64 -1.30
N PHE A 38 -0.93 -4.71 -1.04
CA PHE A 38 -1.06 -5.33 0.28
C PHE A 38 -0.39 -6.70 0.27
N LEU A 39 0.59 -6.90 1.12
CA LEU A 39 1.06 -8.21 1.52
C LEU A 39 0.44 -8.54 2.87
N VAL A 40 -0.45 -9.52 2.90
CA VAL A 40 -1.16 -9.93 4.12
C VAL A 40 -0.73 -11.34 4.55
N ASP A 41 -0.77 -11.60 5.85
CA ASP A 41 -0.44 -12.91 6.39
C ASP A 41 -1.62 -13.88 6.36
N ASP A 42 -2.82 -13.39 6.58
CA ASP A 42 -4.03 -14.20 6.67
C ASP A 42 -5.22 -13.58 5.95
N LEU A 43 -5.66 -14.21 4.88
CA LEU A 43 -6.85 -13.80 4.12
C LEU A 43 -8.15 -13.93 4.92
N TYR A 44 -8.18 -14.73 5.99
CA TYR A 44 -9.40 -14.86 6.81
C TYR A 44 -9.81 -13.57 7.50
N HIS A 45 -8.87 -12.66 7.83
CA HIS A 45 -9.21 -11.34 8.34
C HIS A 45 -9.99 -10.52 7.30
N LEU A 46 -9.54 -10.50 6.05
CA LEU A 46 -10.24 -9.81 4.95
C LEU A 46 -11.61 -10.43 4.65
N MET A 47 -11.68 -11.76 4.69
CA MET A 47 -12.95 -12.48 4.49
C MET A 47 -13.95 -12.18 5.62
N ARG A 48 -13.52 -12.26 6.89
CA ARG A 48 -14.38 -11.95 8.04
C ARG A 48 -14.84 -10.50 8.04
N GLY A 49 -13.99 -9.60 7.59
CA GLY A 49 -14.30 -8.19 7.40
C GLY A 49 -15.15 -7.88 6.16
N GLY A 50 -15.53 -8.87 5.35
CA GLY A 50 -16.34 -8.69 4.14
C GLY A 50 -15.62 -8.00 2.98
N ARG A 51 -14.28 -7.90 3.00
CA ARG A 51 -13.45 -7.29 1.94
C ARG A 51 -12.95 -8.29 0.92
N LEU A 52 -13.14 -9.57 1.18
CA LEU A 52 -12.80 -10.64 0.25
C LEU A 52 -13.88 -11.72 0.28
N SER A 53 -14.22 -12.27 -0.90
CA SER A 53 -15.19 -13.37 -0.98
C SER A 53 -14.63 -14.67 -0.39
N LYS A 54 -15.53 -15.55 0.09
CA LYS A 54 -15.13 -16.87 0.62
C LYS A 54 -14.37 -17.72 -0.41
N SER A 55 -14.76 -17.66 -1.67
CA SER A 55 -14.09 -18.38 -2.76
C SER A 55 -12.65 -17.93 -2.98
N ALA A 56 -12.38 -16.62 -2.89
CA ALA A 56 -11.03 -16.10 -3.00
C ALA A 56 -10.16 -16.45 -1.77
N ALA A 57 -10.73 -16.50 -0.57
CA ALA A 57 -10.03 -16.88 0.66
C ALA A 57 -9.66 -18.37 0.72
N ILE A 58 -10.54 -19.28 0.30
CA ILE A 58 -10.30 -20.72 0.29
C ILE A 58 -9.07 -21.10 -0.55
N MET A 59 -8.79 -20.34 -1.61
CA MET A 59 -7.61 -20.56 -2.43
C MET A 59 -6.28 -20.19 -1.72
N GLY A 60 -6.31 -19.57 -0.52
CA GLY A 60 -5.13 -19.16 0.26
C GLY A 60 -4.89 -19.98 1.54
N SER A 61 -5.60 -21.08 1.79
CA SER A 61 -5.62 -21.81 3.06
C SER A 61 -4.37 -22.65 3.38
N LEU A 62 -3.31 -22.55 2.61
CA LEU A 62 -2.02 -23.14 2.98
C LEU A 62 -1.24 -22.13 3.84
N ALA A 63 -0.90 -22.51 5.06
CA ALA A 63 -0.26 -21.66 6.09
C ALA A 63 1.04 -20.94 5.67
N SER A 64 1.63 -21.32 4.54
CA SER A 64 2.85 -20.69 4.00
C SER A 64 2.60 -19.80 2.78
N ILE A 65 1.34 -19.69 2.31
CA ILE A 65 1.03 -18.85 1.13
C ILE A 65 0.69 -17.44 1.58
N LYS A 66 1.41 -16.48 1.03
CA LYS A 66 1.24 -15.05 1.25
C LYS A 66 0.63 -14.42 -0.01
N PRO A 67 -0.62 -13.99 0.05
CA PRO A 67 -1.23 -13.30 -1.07
C PRO A 67 -0.76 -11.86 -1.14
N ILE A 68 -0.64 -11.35 -2.36
CA ILE A 68 -0.49 -9.93 -2.65
C ILE A 68 -1.78 -9.47 -3.33
N LEU A 69 -2.34 -8.38 -2.80
CA LEU A 69 -3.56 -7.77 -3.30
C LEU A 69 -3.28 -6.31 -3.67
N TRP A 70 -4.12 -5.73 -4.49
CA TRP A 70 -4.08 -4.31 -4.81
C TRP A 70 -5.46 -3.68 -4.78
N ILE A 71 -5.53 -2.36 -4.89
CA ILE A 71 -6.78 -1.61 -5.08
C ILE A 71 -6.92 -1.32 -6.57
N ASP A 72 -7.98 -1.84 -7.21
CA ASP A 72 -8.29 -1.58 -8.62
C ASP A 72 -8.91 -0.18 -8.87
N ALA A 73 -9.28 0.10 -10.11
CA ALA A 73 -9.87 1.39 -10.50
C ALA A 73 -11.22 1.65 -9.82
N GLU A 74 -12.00 0.60 -9.54
CA GLU A 74 -13.28 0.68 -8.83
C GLU A 74 -13.13 0.80 -7.30
N GLY A 75 -11.89 0.80 -6.77
CA GLY A 75 -11.62 0.84 -5.34
C GLY A 75 -11.81 -0.50 -4.62
N LYS A 76 -11.87 -1.60 -5.36
CA LYS A 76 -11.99 -2.95 -4.79
C LYS A 76 -10.62 -3.54 -4.48
N LEU A 77 -10.57 -4.32 -3.42
CA LEU A 77 -9.37 -5.10 -3.06
C LEU A 77 -9.36 -6.41 -3.84
N VAL A 78 -8.40 -6.56 -4.77
CA VAL A 78 -8.32 -7.69 -5.69
C VAL A 78 -6.99 -8.44 -5.50
N PRO A 79 -7.01 -9.80 -5.43
CA PRO A 79 -5.78 -10.58 -5.42
C PRO A 79 -5.04 -10.49 -6.76
N ILE A 80 -3.74 -10.21 -6.72
CA ILE A 80 -2.86 -10.21 -7.91
C ILE A 80 -2.17 -11.57 -8.02
N THR A 81 -1.50 -11.99 -6.96
CA THR A 81 -0.66 -13.18 -6.94
C THR A 81 -0.61 -13.83 -5.57
N LYS A 82 -0.08 -15.03 -5.52
CA LYS A 82 0.13 -15.84 -4.32
C LYS A 82 1.54 -16.37 -4.30
N VAL A 83 2.26 -16.10 -3.24
CA VAL A 83 3.66 -16.45 -3.12
C VAL A 83 3.87 -17.35 -1.89
N ARG A 84 4.65 -18.40 -2.04
CA ARG A 84 5.00 -19.26 -0.91
C ARG A 84 6.17 -18.66 -0.13
N GLY A 85 5.92 -18.35 1.13
CA GLY A 85 6.90 -17.81 2.07
C GLY A 85 7.03 -16.28 2.00
N ARG A 86 7.20 -15.67 3.19
CA ARG A 86 7.20 -14.22 3.37
C ARG A 86 8.32 -13.52 2.61
N LYS A 87 9.54 -14.06 2.65
CA LYS A 87 10.71 -13.46 1.97
C LYS A 87 10.52 -13.34 0.45
N LYS A 88 9.92 -14.37 -0.17
CA LYS A 88 9.58 -14.31 -1.60
C LYS A 88 8.46 -13.32 -1.88
N ALA A 89 7.46 -13.26 -0.98
CA ALA A 89 6.34 -12.36 -1.15
C ALA A 89 6.75 -10.89 -1.02
N VAL A 90 7.69 -10.55 -0.14
CA VAL A 90 8.27 -9.19 -0.06
C VAL A 90 9.00 -8.84 -1.35
N ARG A 91 9.79 -9.75 -1.92
CA ARG A 91 10.45 -9.52 -3.22
C ARG A 91 9.45 -9.31 -4.36
N GLU A 92 8.40 -10.11 -4.41
CA GLU A 92 7.34 -9.96 -5.41
C GLU A 92 6.61 -8.61 -5.25
N LEU A 93 6.35 -8.21 -4.00
CA LEU A 93 5.79 -6.90 -3.69
C LEU A 93 6.68 -5.76 -4.23
N LEU A 94 8.00 -5.86 -4.06
CA LEU A 94 8.96 -4.89 -4.58
C LEU A 94 8.98 -4.84 -6.11
N GLU A 95 8.94 -5.99 -6.78
CA GLU A 95 8.89 -6.02 -8.25
C GLU A 95 7.60 -5.38 -8.77
N LEU A 96 6.46 -5.60 -8.14
CA LEU A 96 5.21 -4.92 -8.49
C LEU A 96 5.31 -3.40 -8.29
N ILE A 97 5.86 -2.96 -7.16
CA ILE A 97 6.10 -1.54 -6.88
C ILE A 97 7.00 -0.92 -7.94
N LYS A 98 8.13 -1.57 -8.25
CA LYS A 98 9.12 -1.11 -9.23
C LYS A 98 8.53 -0.86 -10.61
N THR A 99 7.60 -1.68 -11.06
CA THR A 99 6.95 -1.51 -12.38
C THR A 99 6.07 -0.27 -12.46
N ASP A 100 5.59 0.22 -11.32
CA ASP A 100 4.58 1.29 -11.25
C ASP A 100 5.13 2.63 -10.75
N ILE A 101 6.43 2.76 -10.46
CA ILE A 101 7.01 4.00 -9.92
C ILE A 101 6.86 5.13 -10.95
N GLY A 102 6.11 6.16 -10.58
CA GLY A 102 5.91 7.38 -11.38
C GLY A 102 6.41 8.64 -10.67
N GLU A 103 6.37 8.67 -9.33
CA GLU A 103 6.89 9.76 -8.50
C GLU A 103 7.87 9.23 -7.45
N SER A 104 8.75 10.12 -6.99
CA SER A 104 9.89 9.77 -6.13
C SER A 104 9.55 9.53 -4.65
N THR A 105 8.34 9.89 -4.21
CA THR A 105 7.91 9.68 -2.82
C THR A 105 6.98 8.48 -2.70
N ALA A 106 7.34 7.55 -1.81
CA ALA A 106 6.56 6.36 -1.50
C ALA A 106 6.18 6.31 -0.01
N LEU A 107 5.29 5.37 0.33
CA LEU A 107 4.90 5.13 1.71
C LEU A 107 4.82 3.63 1.97
N VAL A 108 5.36 3.18 3.09
CA VAL A 108 5.11 1.87 3.67
C VAL A 108 4.22 2.01 4.90
N SER A 109 3.12 1.28 4.92
CA SER A 109 2.32 1.10 6.14
C SER A 109 2.37 -0.35 6.62
N TYR A 110 2.20 -0.54 7.93
CA TYR A 110 2.33 -1.86 8.52
C TYR A 110 1.36 -2.08 9.68
N THR A 111 1.10 -3.36 9.99
CA THR A 111 0.41 -3.80 11.19
C THR A 111 1.32 -4.76 11.97
N ASN A 112 1.72 -4.39 13.20
CA ASN A 112 2.52 -5.22 14.10
C ASN A 112 3.84 -5.79 13.49
N ASP A 113 4.43 -5.12 12.51
CA ASP A 113 5.65 -5.54 11.80
C ASP A 113 6.48 -4.31 11.38
N LEU A 114 6.97 -3.55 12.37
CA LEU A 114 7.81 -2.38 12.12
C LEU A 114 9.14 -2.77 11.47
N GLU A 115 9.75 -3.87 11.92
CA GLU A 115 11.02 -4.36 11.37
C GLU A 115 10.88 -4.69 9.87
N GLY A 116 9.84 -5.41 9.49
CA GLY A 116 9.53 -5.70 8.09
C GLY A 116 9.24 -4.44 7.26
N ALA A 117 8.59 -3.43 7.87
CA ALA A 117 8.33 -2.16 7.20
C ALA A 117 9.60 -1.35 6.95
N GLU A 118 10.52 -1.29 7.92
CA GLU A 118 11.81 -0.61 7.77
C GLU A 118 12.72 -1.34 6.77
N ALA A 119 12.70 -2.68 6.76
CA ALA A 119 13.40 -3.46 5.75
C ALA A 119 12.84 -3.18 4.35
N LEU A 120 11.53 -3.19 4.18
CA LEU A 120 10.88 -2.86 2.91
C LEU A 120 11.20 -1.43 2.45
N LYS A 121 11.21 -0.45 3.37
CA LYS A 121 11.65 0.92 3.10
C LYS A 121 13.06 0.96 2.54
N ALA A 122 14.01 0.25 3.18
CA ALA A 122 15.40 0.23 2.74
C ALA A 122 15.54 -0.34 1.31
N GLU A 123 14.80 -1.41 1.00
CA GLU A 123 14.78 -1.98 -0.34
C GLU A 123 14.10 -1.06 -1.37
N MET A 124 13.03 -0.34 -0.99
CA MET A 124 12.37 0.63 -1.86
C MET A 124 13.25 1.85 -2.16
N LEU A 125 14.03 2.35 -1.18
CA LEU A 125 14.99 3.44 -1.38
C LEU A 125 16.15 3.06 -2.32
N ALA A 126 16.41 1.76 -2.52
CA ALA A 126 17.39 1.28 -3.47
C ALA A 126 16.85 1.17 -4.91
N LEU A 127 15.56 1.43 -5.12
CA LEU A 127 14.95 1.43 -6.45
C LEU A 127 15.19 2.78 -7.14
N ASP A 128 15.53 2.74 -8.43
CA ASP A 128 15.61 3.95 -9.25
C ASP A 128 14.26 4.67 -9.28
N GLY A 129 14.26 5.96 -9.02
CA GLY A 129 13.07 6.81 -9.05
C GLY A 129 12.35 6.96 -7.71
N ILE A 130 12.88 6.40 -6.61
CA ILE A 130 12.37 6.66 -5.25
C ILE A 130 13.44 7.40 -4.43
N ASP A 131 13.11 8.63 -4.01
CA ASP A 131 14.00 9.47 -3.21
C ASP A 131 13.60 9.48 -1.72
N GLU A 132 12.32 9.28 -1.45
CA GLU A 132 11.78 9.32 -0.08
C GLU A 132 10.80 8.16 0.16
N VAL A 133 10.95 7.47 1.30
CA VAL A 133 9.98 6.48 1.77
C VAL A 133 9.57 6.80 3.21
N LEU A 134 8.30 7.10 3.39
CA LEU A 134 7.69 7.30 4.70
C LEU A 134 7.26 5.95 5.28
N VAL A 135 7.47 5.74 6.59
CA VAL A 135 6.96 4.57 7.31
C VAL A 135 5.92 4.99 8.33
N MET A 136 4.75 4.37 8.32
CA MET A 136 3.65 4.71 9.22
C MET A 136 2.86 3.47 9.65
N PRO A 137 2.45 3.37 10.92
CA PRO A 137 1.49 2.34 11.32
C PRO A 137 0.17 2.55 10.57
N LEU A 138 -0.44 1.44 10.16
CA LEU A 138 -1.75 1.46 9.53
C LEU A 138 -2.83 1.90 10.54
N GLY A 139 -3.80 2.66 10.07
CA GLY A 139 -4.92 3.09 10.93
C GLY A 139 -5.79 1.91 11.42
N PRO A 140 -6.44 2.02 12.58
CA PRO A 140 -7.09 0.90 13.26
C PRO A 140 -8.21 0.25 12.43
N VAL A 141 -8.94 1.03 11.63
CA VAL A 141 -10.04 0.51 10.79
C VAL A 141 -9.51 -0.47 9.75
N ILE A 142 -8.48 -0.09 9.01
CA ILE A 142 -7.89 -0.97 7.98
C ILE A 142 -7.13 -2.13 8.64
N SER A 143 -6.43 -1.88 9.75
CA SER A 143 -5.73 -2.93 10.52
C SER A 143 -6.66 -4.06 10.96
N ALA A 144 -7.89 -3.75 11.39
CA ALA A 144 -8.90 -4.73 11.78
C ALA A 144 -9.31 -5.65 10.61
N HIS A 145 -9.20 -5.17 9.36
CA HIS A 145 -9.54 -5.97 8.18
C HIS A 145 -8.37 -6.77 7.62
N VAL A 146 -7.16 -6.19 7.58
CA VAL A 146 -5.99 -6.86 7.00
C VAL A 146 -5.29 -7.81 7.97
N GLY A 147 -5.52 -7.64 9.27
CA GLY A 147 -4.92 -8.46 10.31
C GLY A 147 -3.46 -8.08 10.63
N PRO A 148 -2.83 -8.80 11.56
CA PRO A 148 -1.45 -8.57 11.98
C PRO A 148 -0.45 -8.93 10.87
N ASN A 149 0.79 -8.44 11.02
CA ASN A 149 1.94 -8.73 10.17
C ASN A 149 1.73 -8.39 8.69
N SER A 150 0.86 -7.42 8.38
CA SER A 150 0.64 -6.95 7.02
C SER A 150 1.60 -5.81 6.69
N LEU A 151 2.09 -5.80 5.44
CA LEU A 151 2.87 -4.71 4.85
C LEU A 151 2.11 -4.14 3.66
N ILE A 152 2.04 -2.83 3.58
CA ILE A 152 1.33 -2.14 2.49
C ILE A 152 2.27 -1.12 1.88
N GLY A 153 2.57 -1.29 0.58
CA GLY A 153 3.31 -0.32 -0.21
C GLY A 153 2.38 0.63 -0.96
N PHE A 154 2.71 1.92 -0.96
CA PHE A 154 2.00 2.94 -1.70
C PHE A 154 3.00 3.70 -2.58
N VAL A 155 2.69 3.81 -3.85
CA VAL A 155 3.43 4.63 -4.81
C VAL A 155 2.45 5.38 -5.72
N ILE A 156 2.89 6.47 -6.30
CA ILE A 156 2.16 7.13 -7.38
C ILE A 156 2.66 6.54 -8.70
N GLY A 157 1.77 5.95 -9.45
CA GLY A 157 2.07 5.34 -10.74
C GLY A 157 2.16 6.36 -11.87
N LYS A 158 2.72 5.93 -13.00
CA LYS A 158 2.82 6.76 -14.22
C LYS A 158 1.46 7.01 -14.86
N GLU A 159 0.56 6.04 -14.76
CA GLU A 159 -0.76 6.06 -15.37
C GLU A 159 -1.87 5.87 -14.34
N ASN A 160 -3.11 6.12 -14.72
CA ASN A 160 -4.26 5.82 -13.88
C ASN A 160 -4.38 4.30 -13.60
N ARG A 161 -4.96 3.95 -12.48
CA ARG A 161 -5.30 2.54 -12.14
C ARG A 161 -6.23 1.96 -13.22
N LYS A 162 -6.00 0.70 -13.54
CA LYS A 162 -6.86 -0.10 -14.42
C LYS A 162 -7.89 -0.86 -13.61
#